data_0e98f02344381998f1b4984d2c39ed8a
#
_entry.id   0e98f02344381998f1b4984d2c39ed8a
#
_cell.length_a   1.000
_cell.length_b   1.000
_cell.length_c   1.000
_cell.angle_alpha   90.00
_cell.angle_beta   90.00
_cell.angle_gamma   90.00
#
_symmetry.space_group_name_H-M   'P 1'
#
loop_
_entity.id
_entity.type
_entity.pdbx_description
1 polymer ?
#
loop_
_entity_poly.entity_id
_entity_poly.type
_entity_poly.pdbx_seq_one_letter_code
_entity_poly.pdbx_strand_id
1 'polypeptide(L)'
;MPPPDSAVGFAPADWLLLLLTAIFLMAAFVWRPSVQRSVAVFAKRRLTCLLVFFLAPIILRLILVPKHPIPFPDIYDEFSHLLLADTLLHGRLANPPHPLHQFFETFFVLQQPTYSSIYPLGMGLVLAFGRLISGIPWTGVLLSTGAFCATCYWMLRGWVTPVWALFGGVLAVIEFGPLCQWTNSYWGGSLAATAGCLVFGALPRFRQHQRVRDSLLLGTGLAIHMLCRQFESLFLLGAIFLFLKFARPLWFAILPVLAVTLLILLQNHSVTDSWTTLPEQLSRYQYGVPAALTIEANPTPHVELTPQQDMDYRAQALTHGSGGDSISKFLLRLEYRVRLYRFFFLPPLYIALLAFLSSLRDPNMRRVGLTLAIFALGTNFFPYLLDHYLAAVTCLFVLVSITGLQQLSRIAIRASPVGQQITLVLTVLCLAEFTGWYVLHLFESPSFYPILQYETWDVVNHQNPQRRIQVAQQLAGIKGALLVFVRYSPTHIYQNEWVWNEADIDAARIVFARDLGPEEDQKLISYYPTRKVLLLDPDAFVPQISSYNEK
;
A
#
# COMPACT_ATOMS: atom_id res chain seq x y z
N MET A 1 26.30 14.50 -0.64
CA MET A 1 27.00 15.75 -1.07
C MET A 1 26.34 16.20 -2.37
N PRO A 2 26.09 17.50 -2.60
CA PRO A 2 25.61 17.96 -3.91
C PRO A 2 26.63 17.60 -4.99
N PRO A 3 26.20 17.32 -6.23
CA PRO A 3 27.12 17.03 -7.31
C PRO A 3 28.07 18.21 -7.53
N PRO A 4 29.34 17.95 -7.88
CA PRO A 4 30.39 18.99 -7.96
C PRO A 4 30.11 20.12 -8.97
N ASP A 5 29.12 19.96 -9.85
CA ASP A 5 28.78 20.93 -10.92
C ASP A 5 27.50 21.72 -10.64
N SER A 6 27.03 21.77 -9.40
CA SER A 6 25.79 22.49 -9.06
C SER A 6 26.08 23.99 -8.80
N ALA A 7 25.55 24.86 -9.63
CA ALA A 7 25.59 26.31 -9.37
C ALA A 7 24.76 26.62 -8.10
N VAL A 8 25.39 27.19 -7.08
CA VAL A 8 24.73 27.58 -5.82
C VAL A 8 24.09 26.39 -5.06
N GLY A 9 24.54 25.16 -5.31
CA GLY A 9 24.00 23.96 -4.66
C GLY A 9 22.70 23.43 -5.27
N PHE A 10 22.21 24.00 -6.39
CA PHE A 10 21.03 23.50 -7.09
C PHE A 10 21.42 22.50 -8.18
N ALA A 11 20.77 21.33 -8.18
CA ALA A 11 20.86 20.38 -9.28
C ALA A 11 20.01 20.83 -10.49
N PRO A 12 20.25 20.29 -11.69
CA PRO A 12 19.42 20.61 -12.87
C PRO A 12 17.92 20.42 -12.66
N ALA A 13 17.51 19.44 -11.84
CA ALA A 13 16.12 19.20 -11.50
C ALA A 13 15.52 20.30 -10.63
N ASP A 14 16.30 20.91 -9.72
CA ASP A 14 15.81 22.03 -8.91
C ASP A 14 15.49 23.24 -9.78
N TRP A 15 16.32 23.51 -10.79
CA TRP A 15 16.05 24.55 -11.78
C TRP A 15 14.82 24.27 -12.61
N LEU A 16 14.59 22.99 -13.01
CA LEU A 16 13.38 22.58 -13.72
C LEU A 16 12.14 22.79 -12.84
N LEU A 17 12.19 22.40 -11.58
CA LEU A 17 11.09 22.59 -10.62
C LEU A 17 10.79 24.06 -10.40
N LEU A 18 11.82 24.90 -10.25
CA LEU A 18 11.66 26.36 -10.11
C LEU A 18 11.04 26.97 -11.36
N LEU A 19 11.50 26.58 -12.56
CA LEU A 19 10.97 27.06 -13.83
C LEU A 19 9.49 26.64 -14.00
N LEU A 20 9.16 25.39 -13.77
CA LEU A 20 7.77 24.89 -13.84
C LEU A 20 6.88 25.62 -12.84
N THR A 21 7.36 25.82 -11.61
CA THR A 21 6.63 26.57 -10.58
C THR A 21 6.36 28.01 -11.04
N ALA A 22 7.37 28.70 -11.59
CA ALA A 22 7.21 30.06 -12.09
C ALA A 22 6.20 30.13 -13.26
N ILE A 23 6.27 29.18 -14.21
CA ILE A 23 5.33 29.08 -15.33
C ILE A 23 3.90 28.85 -14.82
N PHE A 24 3.70 27.91 -13.91
CA PHE A 24 2.38 27.61 -13.37
C PHE A 24 1.80 28.76 -12.56
N LEU A 25 2.61 29.45 -11.76
CA LEU A 25 2.16 30.64 -11.03
C LEU A 25 1.72 31.73 -12.01
N MET A 26 2.53 32.02 -13.02
CA MET A 26 2.22 33.04 -14.05
C MET A 26 0.91 32.68 -14.77
N ALA A 27 0.78 31.43 -15.23
CA ALA A 27 -0.42 30.94 -15.89
C ALA A 27 -1.66 31.03 -14.99
N ALA A 28 -1.52 30.67 -13.70
CA ALA A 28 -2.62 30.71 -12.73
C ALA A 28 -3.11 32.14 -12.48
N PHE A 29 -2.21 33.14 -12.42
CA PHE A 29 -2.59 34.53 -12.23
C PHE A 29 -3.24 35.13 -13.48
N VAL A 30 -2.69 34.84 -14.67
CA VAL A 30 -3.20 35.35 -15.96
C VAL A 30 -4.57 34.79 -16.32
N TRP A 31 -4.76 33.48 -16.17
CA TRP A 31 -6.00 32.80 -16.58
C TRP A 31 -7.01 32.56 -15.46
N ARG A 32 -6.77 33.10 -14.28
CA ARG A 32 -7.60 32.88 -13.08
C ARG A 32 -9.11 32.94 -13.33
N PRO A 33 -9.70 33.98 -13.98
CA PRO A 33 -11.16 34.08 -14.13
C PRO A 33 -11.74 32.99 -15.03
N SER A 34 -11.05 32.65 -16.12
CA SER A 34 -11.50 31.64 -17.08
C SER A 34 -11.42 30.24 -16.49
N VAL A 35 -10.30 29.93 -15.81
CA VAL A 35 -10.09 28.64 -15.12
C VAL A 35 -11.13 28.44 -14.03
N GLN A 36 -11.40 29.43 -13.20
CA GLN A 36 -12.39 29.31 -12.12
C GLN A 36 -13.79 29.00 -12.65
N ARG A 37 -14.23 29.63 -13.77
CA ARG A 37 -15.51 29.30 -14.40
C ARG A 37 -15.57 27.88 -14.94
N SER A 38 -14.55 27.46 -15.67
CA SER A 38 -14.45 26.11 -16.24
C SER A 38 -14.45 25.05 -15.15
N VAL A 39 -13.66 25.24 -14.09
CA VAL A 39 -13.61 24.37 -12.93
C VAL A 39 -14.95 24.26 -12.23
N ALA A 40 -15.66 25.39 -12.04
CA ALA A 40 -16.98 25.40 -11.40
C ALA A 40 -18.04 24.65 -12.23
N VAL A 41 -17.99 24.77 -13.56
CA VAL A 41 -18.89 24.02 -14.48
C VAL A 41 -18.55 22.52 -14.45
N PHE A 42 -17.27 22.18 -14.56
CA PHE A 42 -16.80 20.79 -14.56
C PHE A 42 -17.12 20.07 -13.24
N ALA A 43 -16.92 20.74 -12.10
CA ALA A 43 -17.20 20.20 -10.76
C ALA A 43 -18.67 19.77 -10.55
N LYS A 44 -19.59 20.30 -11.34
CA LYS A 44 -21.00 19.89 -11.33
C LYS A 44 -21.25 18.55 -12.04
N ARG A 45 -20.37 18.13 -12.96
CA ARG A 45 -20.49 16.91 -13.76
C ARG A 45 -19.97 15.69 -12.98
N ARG A 46 -20.76 15.23 -12.01
CA ARG A 46 -20.33 14.20 -11.05
C ARG A 46 -19.78 12.92 -11.69
N LEU A 47 -20.51 12.36 -12.67
CA LEU A 47 -20.09 11.09 -13.31
C LEU A 47 -18.81 11.27 -14.13
N THR A 48 -18.66 12.39 -14.84
CA THR A 48 -17.43 12.72 -15.57
C THR A 48 -16.24 12.85 -14.62
N CYS A 49 -16.42 13.52 -13.46
CA CYS A 49 -15.36 13.62 -12.45
C CYS A 49 -14.98 12.24 -11.90
N LEU A 50 -15.95 11.38 -11.60
CA LEU A 50 -15.67 10.01 -11.13
C LEU A 50 -14.84 9.23 -12.15
N LEU A 51 -15.23 9.29 -13.43
CA LEU A 51 -14.53 8.62 -14.52
C LEU A 51 -13.10 9.17 -14.69
N VAL A 52 -12.95 10.51 -14.65
CA VAL A 52 -11.63 11.15 -14.75
C VAL A 52 -10.73 10.72 -13.61
N PHE A 53 -11.21 10.75 -12.35
CA PHE A 53 -10.40 10.35 -11.21
C PHE A 53 -10.13 8.85 -11.14
N PHE A 54 -10.96 8.02 -11.75
CA PHE A 54 -10.68 6.61 -11.93
C PHE A 54 -9.59 6.37 -12.97
N LEU A 55 -9.68 7.01 -14.13
CA LEU A 55 -8.78 6.76 -15.25
C LEU A 55 -7.44 7.50 -15.13
N ALA A 56 -7.42 8.70 -14.54
CA ALA A 56 -6.22 9.54 -14.50
C ALA A 56 -5.00 8.85 -13.87
N PRO A 57 -5.05 8.25 -12.66
CA PRO A 57 -3.89 7.59 -12.09
C PRO A 57 -3.43 6.40 -12.93
N ILE A 58 -4.36 5.66 -13.55
CA ILE A 58 -4.06 4.52 -14.42
C ILE A 58 -3.31 5.00 -15.67
N ILE A 59 -3.87 5.96 -16.38
CA ILE A 59 -3.27 6.49 -17.62
C ILE A 59 -1.90 7.10 -17.34
N LEU A 60 -1.80 7.93 -16.30
CA LEU A 60 -0.52 8.55 -15.92
C LEU A 60 0.53 7.48 -15.59
N ARG A 61 0.17 6.40 -14.86
CA ARG A 61 1.12 5.34 -14.56
C ARG A 61 1.49 4.51 -15.80
N LEU A 62 0.55 4.25 -16.70
CA LEU A 62 0.83 3.53 -17.95
C LEU A 62 1.76 4.32 -18.88
N ILE A 63 1.69 5.65 -18.91
CA ILE A 63 2.63 6.50 -19.67
C ILE A 63 4.06 6.32 -19.18
N LEU A 64 4.27 6.00 -17.90
CA LEU A 64 5.60 5.76 -17.33
C LEU A 64 6.18 4.36 -17.64
N VAL A 65 5.37 3.40 -18.11
CA VAL A 65 5.80 2.00 -18.32
C VAL A 65 7.06 1.86 -19.21
N PRO A 66 7.28 2.65 -20.27
CA PRO A 66 8.49 2.51 -21.08
C PRO A 66 9.78 2.80 -20.31
N LYS A 67 9.73 3.62 -19.25
CA LYS A 67 10.87 3.98 -18.40
C LYS A 67 10.85 3.23 -17.06
N HIS A 68 9.67 3.08 -16.49
CA HIS A 68 9.41 2.39 -15.24
C HIS A 68 8.51 1.20 -15.52
N PRO A 69 9.07 0.02 -15.83
CA PRO A 69 8.31 -1.15 -16.24
C PRO A 69 7.32 -1.57 -15.13
N ILE A 70 6.51 -2.55 -15.45
CA ILE A 70 5.59 -3.17 -14.48
C ILE A 70 6.40 -3.58 -13.26
N PRO A 71 5.98 -3.22 -12.04
CA PRO A 71 6.70 -3.57 -10.82
C PRO A 71 6.95 -5.06 -10.74
N PHE A 72 8.17 -5.44 -10.40
CA PHE A 72 8.50 -6.82 -10.10
C PHE A 72 8.49 -6.98 -8.57
N PRO A 73 7.88 -8.04 -8.02
CA PRO A 73 7.88 -8.25 -6.57
C PRO A 73 9.32 -8.47 -6.07
N ASP A 74 9.64 -7.94 -4.91
CA ASP A 74 10.99 -8.01 -4.33
C ASP A 74 10.98 -8.43 -2.86
N ILE A 75 9.96 -8.01 -2.12
CA ILE A 75 9.82 -8.28 -0.69
C ILE A 75 8.91 -9.50 -0.50
N TYR A 76 9.20 -10.29 0.52
CA TYR A 76 8.46 -11.50 0.86
C TYR A 76 6.94 -11.30 1.02
N ASP A 77 6.50 -10.13 1.52
CA ASP A 77 5.07 -9.79 1.61
C ASP A 77 4.36 -9.85 0.25
N GLU A 78 5.01 -9.29 -0.77
CA GLU A 78 4.45 -9.24 -2.13
C GLU A 78 4.30 -10.64 -2.72
N PHE A 79 5.29 -11.51 -2.50
CA PHE A 79 5.23 -12.90 -2.94
C PHE A 79 4.12 -13.68 -2.23
N SER A 80 3.94 -13.44 -0.93
CA SER A 80 2.84 -14.06 -0.17
C SER A 80 1.47 -13.62 -0.69
N HIS A 81 1.29 -12.34 -1.04
CA HIS A 81 0.06 -11.87 -1.69
C HIS A 81 -0.15 -12.48 -3.09
N LEU A 82 0.91 -12.65 -3.86
CA LEU A 82 0.85 -13.28 -5.19
C LEU A 82 0.51 -14.77 -5.08
N LEU A 83 1.06 -15.48 -4.10
CA LEU A 83 0.66 -16.86 -3.79
C LEU A 83 -0.83 -16.94 -3.46
N LEU A 84 -1.34 -16.02 -2.63
CA LEU A 84 -2.76 -15.97 -2.30
C LEU A 84 -3.62 -15.75 -3.55
N ALA A 85 -3.21 -14.85 -4.44
CA ALA A 85 -3.91 -14.60 -5.69
C ALA A 85 -3.93 -15.85 -6.59
N ASP A 86 -2.82 -16.55 -6.68
CA ASP A 86 -2.71 -17.78 -7.46
C ASP A 86 -3.55 -18.92 -6.86
N THR A 87 -3.54 -19.07 -5.54
CA THR A 87 -4.42 -19.99 -4.80
C THR A 87 -5.90 -19.76 -5.13
N LEU A 88 -6.33 -18.48 -5.12
CA LEU A 88 -7.70 -18.11 -5.45
C LEU A 88 -8.08 -18.40 -6.91
N LEU A 89 -7.15 -18.23 -7.85
CA LEU A 89 -7.36 -18.56 -9.26
C LEU A 89 -7.53 -20.06 -9.51
N HIS A 90 -6.96 -20.90 -8.64
CA HIS A 90 -7.20 -22.33 -8.63
C HIS A 90 -8.50 -22.73 -7.90
N GLY A 91 -9.33 -21.77 -7.48
CA GLY A 91 -10.60 -22.01 -6.77
C GLY A 91 -10.40 -22.53 -5.35
N ARG A 92 -9.28 -22.28 -4.72
CA ARG A 92 -8.91 -22.74 -3.38
C ARG A 92 -8.69 -21.59 -2.42
N LEU A 93 -8.75 -21.85 -1.12
CA LEU A 93 -8.38 -20.93 -0.04
C LEU A 93 -7.04 -21.31 0.61
N ALA A 94 -6.61 -22.57 0.40
CA ALA A 94 -5.34 -23.11 0.85
C ALA A 94 -4.85 -24.16 -0.15
N ASN A 95 -3.55 -24.44 -0.18
CA ASN A 95 -2.95 -25.46 -1.01
C ASN A 95 -2.46 -26.63 -0.13
N PRO A 96 -2.39 -27.88 -0.66
CA PRO A 96 -1.82 -28.99 0.08
C PRO A 96 -0.35 -28.72 0.42
N PRO A 97 0.14 -29.15 1.59
CA PRO A 97 1.54 -29.03 1.94
C PRO A 97 2.39 -29.93 1.05
N HIS A 98 3.58 -29.46 0.67
CA HIS A 98 4.53 -30.26 -0.08
C HIS A 98 5.21 -31.29 0.84
N PRO A 99 5.43 -32.55 0.42
CA PRO A 99 6.07 -33.57 1.27
C PRO A 99 7.51 -33.19 1.69
N LEU A 100 8.20 -32.42 0.86
CA LEU A 100 9.55 -31.88 1.13
C LEU A 100 9.47 -30.36 1.38
N HIS A 101 8.56 -29.93 2.24
CA HIS A 101 8.24 -28.52 2.48
C HIS A 101 9.43 -27.70 3.00
N GLN A 102 10.43 -28.32 3.67
CA GLN A 102 11.60 -27.66 4.20
C GLN A 102 12.42 -26.90 3.14
N PHE A 103 12.32 -27.30 1.86
CA PHE A 103 12.97 -26.62 0.74
C PHE A 103 12.25 -25.34 0.32
N PHE A 104 11.00 -25.17 0.73
CA PHE A 104 10.13 -24.06 0.32
C PHE A 104 9.81 -23.10 1.46
N GLU A 105 10.52 -23.26 2.60
CA GLU A 105 10.38 -22.34 3.73
C GLU A 105 10.74 -20.92 3.30
N THR A 106 9.81 -20.01 3.53
CA THR A 106 9.91 -18.60 3.17
C THR A 106 9.09 -17.74 4.13
N PHE A 107 9.25 -16.42 4.04
CA PHE A 107 8.55 -15.51 4.95
C PHE A 107 7.06 -15.40 4.62
N PHE A 108 6.25 -15.30 5.65
CA PHE A 108 4.80 -15.03 5.59
C PHE A 108 4.03 -16.01 4.71
N VAL A 109 4.56 -17.23 4.59
CA VAL A 109 3.93 -18.38 3.97
C VAL A 109 3.99 -19.54 4.95
N LEU A 110 2.84 -20.12 5.26
CA LEU A 110 2.75 -21.36 6.03
C LEU A 110 3.10 -22.53 5.13
N GLN A 111 3.90 -23.45 5.63
CA GLN A 111 4.18 -24.73 4.95
C GLN A 111 3.34 -25.86 5.53
N GLN A 112 2.89 -25.72 6.79
CA GLN A 112 2.08 -26.67 7.55
C GLN A 112 1.00 -25.91 8.35
N PRO A 113 -0.24 -26.43 8.48
CA PRO A 113 -0.77 -27.68 7.90
C PRO A 113 -1.04 -27.58 6.40
N THR A 114 -0.97 -26.38 5.82
CA THR A 114 -1.23 -26.10 4.41
C THR A 114 -0.15 -25.17 3.84
N TYR A 115 0.15 -25.28 2.54
CA TYR A 115 0.96 -24.31 1.82
C TYR A 115 0.11 -23.09 1.49
N SER A 116 0.23 -22.02 2.27
CA SER A 116 -0.68 -20.89 2.21
C SER A 116 -0.06 -19.56 2.66
N SER A 117 -0.53 -18.49 2.06
CA SER A 117 -0.26 -17.12 2.54
C SER A 117 -0.87 -16.88 3.93
N ILE A 118 -0.18 -16.08 4.75
CA ILE A 118 -0.72 -15.64 6.04
C ILE A 118 -1.71 -14.48 5.93
N TYR A 119 -1.81 -13.86 4.76
CA TYR A 119 -2.54 -12.61 4.57
C TYR A 119 -4.05 -12.81 4.41
N PRO A 120 -4.85 -11.80 4.84
CA PRO A 120 -6.28 -11.75 4.54
C PRO A 120 -6.54 -11.64 3.03
N LEU A 121 -7.73 -12.06 2.60
CA LEU A 121 -8.08 -12.25 1.18
C LEU A 121 -8.07 -10.97 0.33
N GLY A 122 -8.16 -9.78 0.92
CA GLY A 122 -8.43 -8.54 0.18
C GLY A 122 -7.46 -8.26 -0.97
N MET A 123 -6.16 -8.25 -0.68
CA MET A 123 -5.15 -7.99 -1.72
C MET A 123 -5.05 -9.15 -2.71
N GLY A 124 -5.11 -10.39 -2.22
CA GLY A 124 -5.15 -11.58 -3.08
C GLY A 124 -6.29 -11.53 -4.10
N LEU A 125 -7.50 -11.12 -3.71
CA LEU A 125 -8.64 -10.94 -4.60
C LEU A 125 -8.38 -9.84 -5.67
N VAL A 126 -7.77 -8.72 -5.30
CA VAL A 126 -7.40 -7.65 -6.23
C VAL A 126 -6.42 -8.16 -7.29
N LEU A 127 -5.38 -8.88 -6.86
CA LEU A 127 -4.35 -9.42 -7.74
C LEU A 127 -4.89 -10.54 -8.63
N ALA A 128 -5.71 -11.44 -8.08
CA ALA A 128 -6.39 -12.50 -8.84
C ALA A 128 -7.31 -11.90 -9.92
N PHE A 129 -8.09 -10.87 -9.58
CA PHE A 129 -8.95 -10.17 -10.52
C PHE A 129 -8.13 -9.51 -11.64
N GLY A 130 -7.00 -8.87 -11.33
CA GLY A 130 -6.10 -8.30 -12.32
C GLY A 130 -5.55 -9.37 -13.28
N ARG A 131 -5.08 -10.49 -12.74
CA ARG A 131 -4.58 -11.62 -13.52
C ARG A 131 -5.66 -12.26 -14.38
N LEU A 132 -6.89 -12.36 -13.90
CA LEU A 132 -8.03 -12.88 -14.67
C LEU A 132 -8.36 -12.02 -15.89
N ILE A 133 -8.30 -10.69 -15.77
CA ILE A 133 -8.66 -9.76 -16.85
C ILE A 133 -7.56 -9.64 -17.90
N SER A 134 -6.31 -9.57 -17.49
CA SER A 134 -5.19 -9.20 -18.39
C SER A 134 -4.02 -10.19 -18.39
N GLY A 135 -4.06 -11.22 -17.57
CA GLY A 135 -2.91 -12.10 -17.30
C GLY A 135 -1.88 -11.50 -16.33
N ILE A 136 -2.04 -10.23 -15.91
CA ILE A 136 -1.06 -9.49 -15.12
C ILE A 136 -1.69 -9.08 -13.78
N PRO A 137 -1.20 -9.56 -12.62
CA PRO A 137 -1.75 -9.21 -11.31
C PRO A 137 -1.76 -7.69 -11.03
N TRP A 138 -0.74 -6.98 -11.51
CA TRP A 138 -0.62 -5.52 -11.36
C TRP A 138 -1.79 -4.73 -11.96
N THR A 139 -2.50 -5.25 -12.94
CA THR A 139 -3.74 -4.64 -13.45
C THR A 139 -4.76 -4.44 -12.32
N GLY A 140 -4.86 -5.39 -11.39
CA GLY A 140 -5.71 -5.24 -10.20
C GLY A 140 -5.27 -4.07 -9.32
N VAL A 141 -3.95 -3.90 -9.14
CA VAL A 141 -3.39 -2.76 -8.39
C VAL A 141 -3.79 -1.44 -9.04
N LEU A 142 -3.62 -1.29 -10.35
CA LEU A 142 -4.02 -0.09 -11.09
C LEU A 142 -5.52 0.22 -10.94
N LEU A 143 -6.36 -0.80 -11.09
CA LEU A 143 -7.81 -0.65 -10.94
C LEU A 143 -8.19 -0.25 -9.52
N SER A 144 -7.54 -0.81 -8.50
CA SER A 144 -7.77 -0.46 -7.09
C SER A 144 -7.36 0.99 -6.79
N THR A 145 -6.26 1.48 -7.39
CA THR A 145 -5.82 2.88 -7.26
C THR A 145 -6.81 3.83 -7.94
N GLY A 146 -7.28 3.49 -9.14
CA GLY A 146 -8.34 4.24 -9.82
C GLY A 146 -9.62 4.29 -8.98
N ALA A 147 -10.04 3.16 -8.42
CA ALA A 147 -11.20 3.06 -7.55
C ALA A 147 -11.04 3.94 -6.30
N PHE A 148 -9.85 3.94 -5.67
CA PHE A 148 -9.55 4.79 -4.53
C PHE A 148 -9.67 6.29 -4.88
N CYS A 149 -9.03 6.77 -5.94
CA CYS A 149 -9.09 8.18 -6.32
C CYS A 149 -10.52 8.63 -6.65
N ALA A 150 -11.28 7.81 -7.38
CA ALA A 150 -12.68 8.09 -7.68
C ALA A 150 -13.57 8.09 -6.43
N THR A 151 -13.41 7.10 -5.54
CA THR A 151 -14.21 7.03 -4.29
C THR A 151 -13.78 8.10 -3.28
N CYS A 152 -12.54 8.55 -3.26
CA CYS A 152 -12.09 9.68 -2.47
C CYS A 152 -12.82 10.97 -2.90
N TYR A 153 -12.87 11.26 -4.21
CA TYR A 153 -13.69 12.36 -4.71
C TYR A 153 -15.17 12.20 -4.33
N TRP A 154 -15.75 10.99 -4.48
CA TRP A 154 -17.13 10.72 -4.09
C TRP A 154 -17.35 10.93 -2.58
N MET A 155 -16.42 10.52 -1.75
CA MET A 155 -16.45 10.76 -0.30
C MET A 155 -16.50 12.25 -0.02
N LEU A 156 -15.55 13.03 -0.56
CA LEU A 156 -15.43 14.47 -0.36
C LEU A 156 -16.70 15.24 -0.78
N ARG A 157 -17.43 14.77 -1.82
CA ARG A 157 -18.74 15.33 -2.20
C ARG A 157 -19.83 15.23 -1.11
N GLY A 158 -19.61 14.44 -0.08
CA GLY A 158 -20.49 14.39 1.11
C GLY A 158 -20.10 15.38 2.20
N TRP A 159 -18.90 15.97 2.13
CA TRP A 159 -18.34 16.82 3.17
C TRP A 159 -18.16 18.28 2.76
N VAL A 160 -17.79 18.51 1.51
CA VAL A 160 -17.44 19.83 0.99
C VAL A 160 -18.17 20.14 -0.32
N THR A 161 -18.13 21.40 -0.77
CA THR A 161 -18.75 21.81 -2.03
C THR A 161 -18.10 21.15 -3.24
N PRO A 162 -18.80 21.08 -4.41
CA PRO A 162 -18.29 20.40 -5.60
C PRO A 162 -16.89 20.83 -6.06
N VAL A 163 -16.58 22.11 -5.98
CA VAL A 163 -15.26 22.66 -6.39
C VAL A 163 -14.17 22.16 -5.46
N TRP A 164 -14.39 22.19 -4.15
CA TRP A 164 -13.43 21.70 -3.19
C TRP A 164 -13.26 20.18 -3.24
N ALA A 165 -14.35 19.44 -3.50
CA ALA A 165 -14.27 18.00 -3.72
C ALA A 165 -13.48 17.65 -4.99
N LEU A 166 -13.66 18.43 -6.09
CA LEU A 166 -12.86 18.28 -7.30
C LEU A 166 -11.37 18.44 -7.00
N PHE A 167 -11.03 19.48 -6.24
CA PHE A 167 -9.65 19.74 -5.88
C PHE A 167 -9.06 18.61 -5.00
N GLY A 168 -9.83 18.10 -4.03
CA GLY A 168 -9.41 16.93 -3.25
C GLY A 168 -9.27 15.65 -4.08
N GLY A 169 -10.07 15.47 -5.13
CA GLY A 169 -9.87 14.40 -6.10
C GLY A 169 -8.56 14.54 -6.88
N VAL A 170 -8.18 15.78 -7.25
CA VAL A 170 -6.86 16.05 -7.84
C VAL A 170 -5.74 15.71 -6.86
N LEU A 171 -5.84 16.16 -5.60
CA LEU A 171 -4.86 15.79 -4.56
C LEU A 171 -4.72 14.28 -4.42
N ALA A 172 -5.83 13.53 -4.40
CA ALA A 172 -5.80 12.07 -4.32
C ALA A 172 -5.03 11.43 -5.49
N VAL A 173 -5.19 11.96 -6.73
CA VAL A 173 -4.48 11.47 -7.92
C VAL A 173 -3.00 11.79 -7.86
N ILE A 174 -2.62 13.01 -7.51
CA ILE A 174 -1.21 13.43 -7.55
C ILE A 174 -0.39 12.84 -6.38
N GLU A 175 -1.03 12.57 -5.25
CA GLU A 175 -0.36 12.08 -4.05
C GLU A 175 -0.35 10.54 -3.98
N PHE A 176 -1.47 9.89 -4.32
CA PHE A 176 -1.62 8.44 -4.17
C PHE A 176 -1.77 7.71 -5.52
N GLY A 177 -1.61 8.41 -6.63
CA GLY A 177 -1.76 7.86 -7.98
C GLY A 177 -0.47 7.25 -8.53
N PRO A 178 0.06 7.79 -9.65
CA PRO A 178 1.08 7.10 -10.46
C PRO A 178 2.43 6.89 -9.77
N LEU A 179 2.83 7.80 -8.88
CA LEU A 179 4.15 7.77 -8.24
C LEU A 179 4.13 7.07 -6.87
N CYS A 180 2.96 6.82 -6.30
CA CYS A 180 2.81 6.25 -4.96
C CYS A 180 3.20 4.77 -4.90
N GLN A 181 3.76 4.35 -3.77
CA GLN A 181 4.08 2.95 -3.48
C GLN A 181 2.89 2.02 -3.68
N TRP A 182 1.67 2.43 -3.30
CA TRP A 182 0.47 1.59 -3.44
C TRP A 182 0.15 1.22 -4.88
N THR A 183 0.60 2.00 -5.86
CA THR A 183 0.47 1.72 -7.29
C THR A 183 1.66 0.94 -7.84
N ASN A 184 2.80 1.02 -7.17
CA ASN A 184 4.08 0.50 -7.64
C ASN A 184 4.58 -0.72 -6.85
N SER A 185 3.70 -1.37 -6.11
CA SER A 185 3.97 -2.61 -5.37
C SER A 185 2.76 -3.52 -5.33
N TYR A 186 2.95 -4.75 -4.87
CA TYR A 186 1.87 -5.73 -4.65
C TYR A 186 1.42 -5.78 -3.18
N TRP A 187 1.86 -4.83 -2.38
CA TRP A 187 1.60 -4.79 -0.93
C TRP A 187 0.21 -4.30 -0.57
N GLY A 188 -0.40 -3.48 -1.42
CA GLY A 188 -1.73 -2.93 -1.21
C GLY A 188 -1.71 -1.53 -0.59
N GLY A 189 -2.86 -1.12 -0.07
CA GLY A 189 -3.16 0.23 0.44
C GLY A 189 -4.40 0.80 -0.23
N SER A 190 -4.43 0.87 -1.55
CA SER A 190 -5.55 1.47 -2.31
C SER A 190 -6.91 0.82 -2.04
N LEU A 191 -6.97 -0.52 -1.84
CA LEU A 191 -8.22 -1.20 -1.51
C LEU A 191 -8.73 -0.81 -0.11
N ALA A 192 -7.85 -0.79 0.89
CA ALA A 192 -8.20 -0.36 2.24
C ALA A 192 -8.57 1.13 2.29
N ALA A 193 -7.91 1.97 1.48
CA ALA A 193 -8.26 3.39 1.33
C ALA A 193 -9.63 3.57 0.65
N THR A 194 -9.96 2.73 -0.36
CA THR A 194 -11.29 2.68 -0.96
C THR A 194 -12.36 2.32 0.07
N ALA A 195 -12.08 1.33 0.93
CA ALA A 195 -12.95 0.95 2.03
C ALA A 195 -13.23 2.12 2.97
N GLY A 196 -12.21 2.86 3.38
CA GLY A 196 -12.36 4.07 4.17
C GLY A 196 -13.19 5.15 3.47
N CYS A 197 -12.99 5.36 2.16
CA CYS A 197 -13.81 6.28 1.37
C CYS A 197 -15.29 5.90 1.37
N LEU A 198 -15.60 4.60 1.27
CA LEU A 198 -16.99 4.11 1.35
C LEU A 198 -17.59 4.41 2.72
N VAL A 199 -16.88 4.12 3.80
CA VAL A 199 -17.32 4.39 5.17
C VAL A 199 -17.56 5.88 5.37
N PHE A 200 -16.52 6.71 5.22
CA PHE A 200 -16.61 8.14 5.51
C PHE A 200 -17.44 8.92 4.49
N GLY A 201 -17.65 8.37 3.31
CA GLY A 201 -18.59 8.91 2.34
C GLY A 201 -20.05 8.54 2.64
N ALA A 202 -20.30 7.35 3.16
CA ALA A 202 -21.65 6.90 3.54
C ALA A 202 -22.17 7.60 4.80
N LEU A 203 -21.30 7.79 5.81
CA LEU A 203 -21.68 8.36 7.11
C LEU A 203 -22.44 9.70 7.02
N PRO A 204 -21.97 10.76 6.35
CA PRO A 204 -22.71 12.02 6.25
C PRO A 204 -24.03 11.86 5.49
N ARG A 205 -24.06 11.02 4.45
CA ARG A 205 -25.26 10.75 3.66
C ARG A 205 -26.30 9.99 4.48
N PHE A 206 -25.88 8.98 5.21
CA PHE A 206 -26.76 8.23 6.12
C PHE A 206 -27.34 9.13 7.21
N ARG A 207 -26.52 9.98 7.82
CA ARG A 207 -26.99 10.94 8.84
C ARG A 207 -28.03 11.91 8.30
N GLN A 208 -27.94 12.28 7.02
CA GLN A 208 -28.85 13.22 6.36
C GLN A 208 -30.12 12.56 5.87
N HIS A 209 -30.02 11.35 5.28
CA HIS A 209 -31.11 10.75 4.51
C HIS A 209 -31.63 9.42 5.07
N GLN A 210 -30.87 8.74 5.93
CA GLN A 210 -31.20 7.43 6.54
C GLN A 210 -31.63 6.37 5.50
N ARG A 211 -30.91 6.27 4.36
CA ARG A 211 -31.25 5.36 3.27
C ARG A 211 -30.54 4.02 3.43
N VAL A 212 -31.19 2.91 3.09
CA VAL A 212 -30.63 1.55 3.08
C VAL A 212 -29.34 1.48 2.27
N ARG A 213 -29.27 2.10 1.09
CA ARG A 213 -28.07 2.11 0.26
C ARG A 213 -26.84 2.69 0.99
N ASP A 214 -27.04 3.74 1.81
CA ASP A 214 -25.94 4.39 2.53
C ASP A 214 -25.46 3.47 3.67
N SER A 215 -26.37 2.70 4.28
CA SER A 215 -26.03 1.64 5.25
C SER A 215 -25.26 0.49 4.59
N LEU A 216 -25.73 0.01 3.44
CA LEU A 216 -25.02 -1.03 2.68
C LEU A 216 -23.62 -0.58 2.29
N LEU A 217 -23.46 0.66 1.81
CA LEU A 217 -22.13 1.22 1.49
C LEU A 217 -21.24 1.32 2.73
N LEU A 218 -21.78 1.73 3.88
CA LEU A 218 -21.07 1.75 5.15
C LEU A 218 -20.58 0.35 5.53
N GLY A 219 -21.48 -0.63 5.51
CA GLY A 219 -21.14 -2.02 5.82
C GLY A 219 -20.17 -2.63 4.82
N THR A 220 -20.33 -2.34 3.52
CA THR A 220 -19.41 -2.79 2.46
C THR A 220 -18.01 -2.21 2.67
N GLY A 221 -17.91 -0.92 3.03
CA GLY A 221 -16.61 -0.32 3.35
C GLY A 221 -15.93 -1.03 4.53
N LEU A 222 -16.65 -1.26 5.62
CA LEU A 222 -16.11 -2.00 6.77
C LEU A 222 -15.73 -3.44 6.39
N ALA A 223 -16.56 -4.13 5.64
CA ALA A 223 -16.33 -5.50 5.17
C ALA A 223 -15.07 -5.61 4.29
N ILE A 224 -14.90 -4.72 3.31
CA ILE A 224 -13.67 -4.66 2.49
C ILE A 224 -12.45 -4.38 3.36
N HIS A 225 -12.56 -3.50 4.34
CA HIS A 225 -11.44 -3.21 5.24
C HIS A 225 -11.07 -4.42 6.09
N MET A 226 -12.04 -5.20 6.58
CA MET A 226 -11.82 -6.46 7.30
C MET A 226 -11.07 -7.49 6.44
N LEU A 227 -11.32 -7.53 5.13
CA LEU A 227 -10.58 -8.39 4.20
C LEU A 227 -9.15 -7.94 3.94
N CYS A 228 -8.81 -6.70 4.30
CA CYS A 228 -7.45 -6.16 4.12
C CYS A 228 -6.68 -6.13 5.44
N ARG A 229 -7.34 -5.65 6.50
CA ARG A 229 -6.72 -5.23 7.77
C ARG A 229 -7.68 -5.51 8.92
N GLN A 230 -7.57 -6.68 9.50
CA GLN A 230 -8.54 -7.16 10.51
C GLN A 230 -8.45 -6.36 11.81
N PHE A 231 -7.24 -6.11 12.32
CA PHE A 231 -7.04 -5.38 13.58
C PHE A 231 -7.42 -3.90 13.46
N GLU A 232 -7.00 -3.23 12.38
CA GLU A 232 -7.31 -1.82 12.15
C GLU A 232 -8.81 -1.61 11.87
N SER A 233 -9.54 -2.67 11.50
CA SER A 233 -11.00 -2.63 11.37
C SER A 233 -11.69 -2.36 12.70
N LEU A 234 -11.08 -2.71 13.82
CA LEU A 234 -11.59 -2.36 15.15
C LEU A 234 -11.51 -0.84 15.39
N PHE A 235 -10.42 -0.20 14.95
CA PHE A 235 -10.29 1.25 15.05
C PHE A 235 -11.27 1.95 14.11
N LEU A 236 -11.47 1.41 12.90
CA LEU A 236 -12.46 1.93 11.96
C LEU A 236 -13.88 1.80 12.51
N LEU A 237 -14.21 0.67 13.13
CA LEU A 237 -15.49 0.47 13.80
C LEU A 237 -15.68 1.47 14.96
N GLY A 238 -14.67 1.65 15.81
CA GLY A 238 -14.68 2.65 16.88
C GLY A 238 -14.89 4.07 16.34
N ALA A 239 -14.22 4.42 15.23
CA ALA A 239 -14.42 5.69 14.55
C ALA A 239 -15.84 5.86 14.00
N ILE A 240 -16.41 4.79 13.40
CA ILE A 240 -17.80 4.80 12.93
C ILE A 240 -18.77 5.20 14.06
N PHE A 241 -18.59 4.66 15.25
CA PHE A 241 -19.45 5.00 16.41
C PHE A 241 -19.45 6.49 16.75
N LEU A 242 -18.38 7.23 16.49
CA LEU A 242 -18.36 8.69 16.72
C LEU A 242 -19.36 9.44 15.82
N PHE A 243 -19.68 8.89 14.66
CA PHE A 243 -20.55 9.50 13.66
C PHE A 243 -21.95 8.90 13.63
N LEU A 244 -22.18 7.75 14.25
CA LEU A 244 -23.43 7.03 14.13
C LEU A 244 -24.60 7.85 14.67
N LYS A 245 -25.68 7.81 13.89
CA LYS A 245 -27.03 8.11 14.32
C LYS A 245 -27.84 6.82 14.18
N PHE A 246 -28.27 6.24 15.29
CA PHE A 246 -29.03 5.01 15.27
C PHE A 246 -30.39 5.24 14.61
N ALA A 247 -30.65 4.46 13.54
CA ALA A 247 -31.89 4.45 12.80
C ALA A 247 -32.10 3.04 12.22
N ARG A 248 -33.38 2.65 11.99
CA ARG A 248 -33.69 1.29 11.49
C ARG A 248 -32.88 0.84 10.26
N PRO A 249 -32.66 1.67 9.22
CA PRO A 249 -31.90 1.24 8.06
C PRO A 249 -30.43 0.87 8.36
N LEU A 250 -29.88 1.26 9.51
CA LEU A 250 -28.50 0.95 9.87
C LEU A 250 -28.23 -0.57 9.92
N TRP A 251 -29.25 -1.35 10.28
CA TRP A 251 -29.12 -2.82 10.35
C TRP A 251 -28.68 -3.47 9.03
N PHE A 252 -28.98 -2.84 7.88
CA PHE A 252 -28.53 -3.35 6.59
C PHE A 252 -27.00 -3.28 6.42
N ALA A 253 -26.29 -2.49 7.21
CA ALA A 253 -24.82 -2.50 7.20
C ALA A 253 -24.22 -3.82 7.71
N ILE A 254 -24.98 -4.58 8.48
CA ILE A 254 -24.53 -5.88 9.02
C ILE A 254 -24.42 -6.93 7.91
N LEU A 255 -25.22 -6.87 6.86
CA LEU A 255 -25.23 -7.91 5.82
C LEU A 255 -23.88 -8.13 5.14
N PRO A 256 -23.20 -7.10 4.57
CA PRO A 256 -21.87 -7.30 4.00
C PRO A 256 -20.82 -7.66 5.04
N VAL A 257 -20.95 -7.19 6.29
CA VAL A 257 -20.04 -7.56 7.39
C VAL A 257 -20.17 -9.04 7.72
N LEU A 258 -21.39 -9.58 7.86
CA LEU A 258 -21.63 -11.01 8.11
C LEU A 258 -21.10 -11.88 6.97
N ALA A 259 -21.33 -11.48 5.72
CA ALA A 259 -20.84 -12.22 4.55
C ALA A 259 -19.30 -12.33 4.56
N VAL A 260 -18.62 -11.22 4.87
CA VAL A 260 -17.15 -11.20 4.94
C VAL A 260 -16.64 -11.94 6.19
N THR A 261 -17.32 -11.84 7.32
CA THR A 261 -16.97 -12.62 8.51
C THR A 261 -17.01 -14.11 8.21
N LEU A 262 -18.06 -14.59 7.53
CA LEU A 262 -18.14 -16.00 7.10
C LEU A 262 -16.98 -16.37 6.17
N LEU A 263 -16.62 -15.51 5.22
CA LEU A 263 -15.50 -15.75 4.33
C LEU A 263 -14.15 -15.81 5.06
N ILE A 264 -13.94 -14.96 6.07
CA ILE A 264 -12.76 -15.02 6.94
C ILE A 264 -12.72 -16.33 7.73
N LEU A 265 -13.85 -16.75 8.31
CA LEU A 265 -13.93 -18.03 9.03
C LEU A 265 -13.63 -19.22 8.11
N LEU A 266 -14.12 -19.21 6.87
CA LEU A 266 -13.81 -20.23 5.87
C LEU A 266 -12.33 -20.23 5.51
N GLN A 267 -11.70 -19.06 5.32
CA GLN A 267 -10.26 -18.97 5.10
C GLN A 267 -9.48 -19.53 6.28
N ASN A 268 -9.83 -19.12 7.50
CA ASN A 268 -9.18 -19.61 8.70
C ASN A 268 -9.21 -21.15 8.77
N HIS A 269 -10.41 -21.73 8.64
CA HIS A 269 -10.56 -23.19 8.68
C HIS A 269 -9.79 -23.90 7.57
N SER A 270 -9.82 -23.35 6.35
CA SER A 270 -9.10 -23.94 5.21
C SER A 270 -7.58 -23.87 5.37
N VAL A 271 -7.05 -22.85 6.03
CA VAL A 271 -5.60 -22.63 6.16
C VAL A 271 -5.03 -23.25 7.44
N THR A 272 -5.77 -23.17 8.56
CA THR A 272 -5.24 -23.48 9.90
C THR A 272 -5.95 -24.67 10.57
N ASP A 273 -6.92 -25.31 9.90
CA ASP A 273 -7.83 -26.31 10.48
C ASP A 273 -8.65 -25.81 11.68
N SER A 274 -8.67 -24.47 11.90
CA SER A 274 -9.39 -23.83 13.01
C SER A 274 -10.25 -22.67 12.51
N TRP A 275 -11.50 -22.59 12.92
CA TRP A 275 -12.40 -21.51 12.57
C TRP A 275 -11.98 -20.13 13.13
N THR A 276 -11.29 -20.12 14.26
CA THR A 276 -10.98 -18.91 15.03
C THR A 276 -9.52 -18.50 14.97
N THR A 277 -8.63 -19.38 14.54
CA THR A 277 -7.20 -19.08 14.41
C THR A 277 -6.93 -18.41 13.06
N LEU A 278 -6.46 -17.17 13.08
CA LEU A 278 -6.06 -16.48 11.86
C LEU A 278 -4.77 -17.08 11.30
N PRO A 279 -4.58 -17.12 9.97
CA PRO A 279 -3.30 -17.57 9.38
C PRO A 279 -2.08 -16.83 9.93
N GLU A 280 -2.20 -15.50 10.13
CA GLU A 280 -1.16 -14.69 10.78
C GLU A 280 -0.85 -15.14 12.22
N GLN A 281 -1.88 -15.51 13.00
CA GLN A 281 -1.68 -16.01 14.36
C GLN A 281 -0.96 -17.37 14.38
N LEU A 282 -1.29 -18.24 13.41
CA LEU A 282 -0.59 -19.53 13.27
C LEU A 282 0.88 -19.30 12.87
N SER A 283 1.18 -18.40 11.93
CA SER A 283 2.54 -18.03 11.58
C SER A 283 3.29 -17.47 12.77
N ARG A 284 2.65 -16.59 13.55
CA ARG A 284 3.23 -16.04 14.78
C ARG A 284 3.56 -17.14 15.80
N TYR A 285 2.71 -18.13 15.94
CA TYR A 285 2.96 -19.28 16.79
C TYR A 285 4.12 -20.15 16.26
N GLN A 286 4.12 -20.48 14.97
CA GLN A 286 5.14 -21.35 14.38
C GLN A 286 6.50 -20.65 14.31
N TYR A 287 6.58 -19.48 13.72
CA TYR A 287 7.84 -18.81 13.36
C TYR A 287 8.22 -17.65 14.30
N GLY A 288 7.34 -17.24 15.23
CA GLY A 288 7.55 -16.03 16.04
C GLY A 288 7.37 -14.73 15.26
N VAL A 289 6.98 -14.79 13.99
CA VAL A 289 6.77 -13.62 13.12
C VAL A 289 5.43 -13.72 12.38
N PRO A 290 4.77 -12.58 12.12
CA PRO A 290 5.07 -11.23 12.59
C PRO A 290 4.99 -11.11 14.12
N ALA A 291 5.68 -10.11 14.71
CA ALA A 291 5.62 -9.88 16.14
C ALA A 291 4.22 -9.48 16.62
N ALA A 292 3.88 -9.85 17.85
CA ALA A 292 2.61 -9.50 18.50
C ALA A 292 2.48 -7.99 18.73
N LEU A 293 1.29 -7.54 19.19
CA LEU A 293 1.11 -6.18 19.70
C LEU A 293 2.11 -5.90 20.84
N THR A 294 2.61 -4.67 20.92
CA THR A 294 3.63 -4.30 21.92
C THR A 294 3.20 -4.46 23.37
N ILE A 295 1.89 -4.61 23.63
CA ILE A 295 1.33 -4.93 24.95
C ILE A 295 1.39 -6.44 25.27
N GLU A 296 1.65 -7.28 24.28
CA GLU A 296 1.81 -8.72 24.44
C GLU A 296 3.29 -9.08 24.55
N ALA A 297 3.60 -10.24 25.10
CA ALA A 297 4.96 -10.76 25.07
C ALA A 297 5.38 -11.03 23.63
N ASN A 298 6.66 -10.83 23.32
CA ASN A 298 7.17 -11.20 21.99
C ASN A 298 6.97 -12.71 21.77
N PRO A 299 6.35 -13.13 20.65
CA PRO A 299 6.14 -14.55 20.39
C PRO A 299 7.47 -15.29 20.24
N THR A 300 7.50 -16.56 20.63
CA THR A 300 8.65 -17.45 20.47
C THR A 300 8.38 -18.45 19.36
N PRO A 301 9.37 -18.78 18.51
CA PRO A 301 9.22 -19.81 17.49
C PRO A 301 8.95 -21.19 18.11
N HIS A 302 8.12 -22.01 17.45
CA HIS A 302 7.83 -23.40 17.80
C HIS A 302 8.28 -24.38 16.71
N VAL A 303 8.87 -23.87 15.62
CA VAL A 303 9.51 -24.64 14.56
C VAL A 303 10.97 -24.21 14.43
N GLU A 304 11.78 -25.05 13.81
CA GLU A 304 13.16 -24.66 13.46
C GLU A 304 13.14 -23.60 12.37
N LEU A 305 13.81 -22.48 12.64
CA LEU A 305 13.88 -21.37 11.69
C LEU A 305 15.04 -21.54 10.72
N THR A 306 14.83 -21.16 9.47
CA THR A 306 15.96 -20.96 8.54
C THR A 306 16.81 -19.78 9.02
N PRO A 307 18.09 -19.69 8.60
CA PRO A 307 18.95 -18.57 8.99
C PRO A 307 18.36 -17.19 8.70
N GLN A 308 17.63 -17.04 7.58
CA GLN A 308 16.98 -15.80 7.20
C GLN A 308 15.74 -15.50 8.07
N GLN A 309 14.94 -16.52 8.38
CA GLN A 309 13.81 -16.39 9.32
C GLN A 309 14.29 -16.05 10.74
N ASP A 310 15.40 -16.62 11.21
CA ASP A 310 15.98 -16.28 12.51
C ASP A 310 16.48 -14.82 12.54
N MET A 311 17.09 -14.33 11.44
CA MET A 311 17.49 -12.94 11.33
C MET A 311 16.28 -11.98 11.39
N ASP A 312 15.18 -12.27 10.67
CA ASP A 312 13.96 -11.48 10.72
C ASP A 312 13.32 -11.54 12.12
N TYR A 313 13.22 -12.73 12.69
CA TYR A 313 12.70 -12.91 14.06
C TYR A 313 13.47 -12.07 15.08
N ARG A 314 14.81 -12.09 15.03
CA ARG A 314 15.64 -11.27 15.93
C ARG A 314 15.45 -9.78 15.69
N ALA A 315 15.36 -9.34 14.45
CA ALA A 315 15.11 -7.94 14.10
C ALA A 315 13.74 -7.47 14.60
N GLN A 316 12.70 -8.29 14.43
CA GLN A 316 11.36 -8.02 14.93
C GLN A 316 11.30 -8.06 16.48
N ALA A 317 11.95 -9.03 17.10
CA ALA A 317 12.04 -9.13 18.56
C ALA A 317 12.75 -7.90 19.17
N LEU A 318 13.81 -7.41 18.51
CA LEU A 318 14.49 -6.18 18.93
C LEU A 318 13.58 -4.96 18.83
N THR A 319 12.79 -4.84 17.75
CA THR A 319 11.85 -3.73 17.53
C THR A 319 10.65 -3.80 18.50
N HIS A 320 10.15 -5.00 18.76
CA HIS A 320 9.10 -5.24 19.74
C HIS A 320 9.54 -4.88 21.15
N GLY A 321 10.79 -5.18 21.48
CA GLY A 321 11.40 -4.98 22.78
C GLY A 321 11.19 -6.15 23.75
N SER A 322 12.04 -6.20 24.77
CA SER A 322 11.94 -7.16 25.86
C SER A 322 10.91 -6.71 26.92
N GLY A 323 9.89 -7.51 27.16
CA GLY A 323 8.84 -7.24 28.15
C GLY A 323 7.70 -6.38 27.64
N GLY A 324 6.72 -6.12 28.50
CA GLY A 324 5.54 -5.35 28.14
C GLY A 324 5.82 -3.88 27.82
N ASP A 325 4.84 -3.26 27.20
CA ASP A 325 4.90 -1.83 26.84
C ASP A 325 4.86 -0.94 28.09
N SER A 326 5.35 0.29 27.95
CA SER A 326 5.27 1.33 28.96
C SER A 326 4.81 2.64 28.34
N ILE A 327 4.27 3.55 29.15
CA ILE A 327 3.84 4.88 28.69
C ILE A 327 5.01 5.60 28.02
N SER A 328 6.21 5.51 28.57
CA SER A 328 7.40 6.14 27.99
C SER A 328 7.75 5.56 26.62
N LYS A 329 7.76 4.23 26.47
CA LYS A 329 8.00 3.57 25.17
C LYS A 329 6.91 3.90 24.17
N PHE A 330 5.65 3.93 24.60
CA PHE A 330 4.52 4.29 23.76
C PHE A 330 4.64 5.73 23.21
N LEU A 331 4.98 6.71 24.07
CA LEU A 331 5.17 8.10 23.66
C LEU A 331 6.38 8.27 22.73
N LEU A 332 7.50 7.59 23.02
CA LEU A 332 8.69 7.62 22.17
C LEU A 332 8.39 7.05 20.76
N ARG A 333 7.64 5.94 20.69
CA ARG A 333 7.18 5.40 19.41
C ARG A 333 6.28 6.37 18.66
N LEU A 334 5.35 7.01 19.36
CA LEU A 334 4.43 7.98 18.76
C LEU A 334 5.20 9.17 18.18
N GLU A 335 6.15 9.72 18.90
CA GLU A 335 7.05 10.79 18.44
C GLU A 335 7.81 10.38 17.17
N TYR A 336 8.42 9.19 17.17
CA TYR A 336 9.15 8.68 16.01
C TYR A 336 8.23 8.51 14.79
N ARG A 337 7.00 8.07 15.00
CA ARG A 337 6.01 7.80 13.93
C ARG A 337 5.37 9.05 13.33
N VAL A 338 5.48 10.20 13.96
CA VAL A 338 5.01 11.47 13.37
C VAL A 338 5.61 11.69 11.97
N ARG A 339 6.83 11.20 11.74
CA ARG A 339 7.49 11.29 10.43
C ARG A 339 6.73 10.55 9.32
N LEU A 340 6.05 9.44 9.63
CA LEU A 340 5.27 8.65 8.67
C LEU A 340 4.09 9.44 8.11
N TYR A 341 3.51 10.35 8.87
CA TYR A 341 2.37 11.13 8.41
C TYR A 341 2.70 12.09 7.25
N ARG A 342 3.99 12.36 6.98
CA ARG A 342 4.43 13.10 5.80
C ARG A 342 4.00 12.43 4.49
N PHE A 343 3.86 11.10 4.50
CA PHE A 343 3.35 10.33 3.34
C PHE A 343 1.97 10.82 2.87
N PHE A 344 1.16 11.36 3.78
CA PHE A 344 -0.23 11.75 3.50
C PHE A 344 -0.41 13.23 3.13
N PHE A 345 0.68 13.99 2.99
CA PHE A 345 0.62 15.42 2.71
C PHE A 345 1.75 15.88 1.82
N LEU A 346 1.40 16.56 0.73
CA LEU A 346 2.40 17.32 -0.01
C LEU A 346 2.91 18.50 0.85
N PRO A 347 4.21 18.82 0.81
CA PRO A 347 4.80 19.88 1.64
C PRO A 347 4.07 21.23 1.66
N PRO A 348 3.57 21.76 0.51
CA PRO A 348 2.82 23.02 0.52
C PRO A 348 1.55 22.98 1.39
N LEU A 349 0.98 21.79 1.64
CA LEU A 349 -0.25 21.62 2.43
C LEU A 349 -0.03 21.76 3.93
N TYR A 350 1.21 21.76 4.45
CA TYR A 350 1.47 21.93 5.88
C TYR A 350 0.90 23.25 6.43
N ILE A 351 0.89 24.31 5.61
CA ILE A 351 0.24 25.58 5.97
C ILE A 351 -1.29 25.39 6.09
N ALA A 352 -1.88 24.59 5.22
CA ALA A 352 -3.31 24.27 5.30
C ALA A 352 -3.67 23.48 6.55
N LEU A 353 -2.78 22.60 7.05
CA LEU A 353 -2.98 21.85 8.29
C LEU A 353 -3.11 22.81 9.50
N LEU A 354 -2.32 23.87 9.56
CA LEU A 354 -2.45 24.88 10.60
C LEU A 354 -3.81 25.59 10.52
N ALA A 355 -4.25 25.94 9.30
CA ALA A 355 -5.55 26.57 9.09
C ALA A 355 -6.72 25.63 9.44
N PHE A 356 -6.56 24.31 9.26
CA PHE A 356 -7.56 23.31 9.65
C PHE A 356 -7.91 23.36 11.13
N LEU A 357 -6.99 23.74 12.02
CA LEU A 357 -7.25 23.84 13.46
C LEU A 357 -8.46 24.74 13.77
N SER A 358 -8.68 25.77 12.98
CA SER A 358 -9.86 26.63 13.10
C SER A 358 -11.18 25.91 12.81
N SER A 359 -11.15 24.84 12.01
CA SER A 359 -12.31 24.02 11.68
C SER A 359 -12.74 23.09 12.81
N LEU A 360 -11.91 22.86 13.82
CA LEU A 360 -12.25 22.02 14.98
C LEU A 360 -13.39 22.59 15.83
N ARG A 361 -13.84 23.81 15.56
CA ARG A 361 -15.10 24.37 16.10
C ARG A 361 -16.33 23.63 15.57
N ASP A 362 -16.25 23.08 14.34
CA ASP A 362 -17.31 22.23 13.78
C ASP A 362 -17.27 20.83 14.43
N PRO A 363 -18.40 20.35 15.00
CA PRO A 363 -18.48 19.02 15.59
C PRO A 363 -18.11 17.88 14.63
N ASN A 364 -18.35 18.03 13.34
CA ASN A 364 -17.98 16.99 12.36
C ASN A 364 -16.46 16.96 12.17
N MET A 365 -15.79 18.12 12.11
CA MET A 365 -14.33 18.19 11.98
C MET A 365 -13.63 17.73 13.27
N ARG A 366 -14.23 17.95 14.44
CA ARG A 366 -13.75 17.33 15.69
C ARG A 366 -13.80 15.81 15.66
N ARG A 367 -14.90 15.22 15.11
CA ARG A 367 -14.99 13.76 14.95
C ARG A 367 -13.96 13.24 13.96
N VAL A 368 -13.66 13.99 12.88
CA VAL A 368 -12.55 13.67 11.97
C VAL A 368 -11.22 13.65 12.72
N GLY A 369 -10.93 14.70 13.49
CA GLY A 369 -9.72 14.76 14.33
C GLY A 369 -9.63 13.62 15.34
N LEU A 370 -10.75 13.28 16.03
CA LEU A 370 -10.81 12.14 16.94
C LEU A 370 -10.59 10.79 16.22
N THR A 371 -11.13 10.64 15.02
CA THR A 371 -10.89 9.44 14.19
C THR A 371 -9.41 9.27 13.88
N LEU A 372 -8.76 10.34 13.43
CA LEU A 372 -7.32 10.32 13.16
C LEU A 372 -6.51 10.01 14.43
N ALA A 373 -6.92 10.56 15.57
CA ALA A 373 -6.30 10.25 16.86
C ALA A 373 -6.50 8.78 17.27
N ILE A 374 -7.70 8.18 17.07
CA ILE A 374 -7.96 6.75 17.33
C ILE A 374 -7.02 5.88 16.50
N PHE A 375 -6.85 6.18 15.21
CA PHE A 375 -5.93 5.44 14.36
C PHE A 375 -4.48 5.64 14.77
N ALA A 376 -4.06 6.87 15.06
CA ALA A 376 -2.70 7.16 15.48
C ALA A 376 -2.32 6.46 16.79
N LEU A 377 -3.20 6.51 17.78
CA LEU A 377 -2.99 5.88 19.09
C LEU A 377 -3.13 4.37 19.01
N GLY A 378 -4.14 3.86 18.27
CA GLY A 378 -4.39 2.44 18.14
C GLY A 378 -3.26 1.72 17.39
N THR A 379 -2.86 2.24 16.23
CA THR A 379 -1.76 1.65 15.45
C THR A 379 -0.40 1.79 16.14
N ASN A 380 -0.29 2.65 17.16
CA ASN A 380 0.93 2.79 17.95
C ASN A 380 1.23 1.57 18.85
N PHE A 381 0.29 0.64 18.98
CA PHE A 381 0.51 -0.66 19.62
C PHE A 381 1.13 -1.71 18.68
N PHE A 382 1.28 -1.43 17.39
CA PHE A 382 2.03 -2.34 16.51
C PHE A 382 3.54 -2.10 16.64
N PRO A 383 4.38 -3.14 16.61
CA PRO A 383 5.85 -2.97 16.61
C PRO A 383 6.32 -2.22 15.37
N TYR A 384 5.74 -2.51 14.20
CA TYR A 384 5.97 -1.82 12.94
C TYR A 384 4.77 -0.95 12.55
N LEU A 385 5.03 0.10 11.81
CA LEU A 385 3.99 0.94 11.20
C LEU A 385 4.43 1.37 9.81
N LEU A 386 3.60 1.02 8.84
CA LEU A 386 3.73 1.44 7.45
C LEU A 386 2.50 2.28 7.03
N ASP A 387 2.61 2.98 5.94
CA ASP A 387 1.57 3.90 5.42
C ASP A 387 0.22 3.20 5.18
N HIS A 388 0.23 1.96 4.70
CA HIS A 388 -0.98 1.20 4.44
C HIS A 388 -1.77 0.78 5.71
N TYR A 389 -1.19 0.86 6.91
CA TYR A 389 -1.93 0.69 8.18
C TYR A 389 -2.93 1.83 8.41
N LEU A 390 -2.65 3.01 7.85
CA LEU A 390 -3.51 4.19 7.92
C LEU A 390 -4.38 4.38 6.68
N ALA A 391 -4.36 3.43 5.74
CA ALA A 391 -5.04 3.56 4.45
C ALA A 391 -6.53 3.88 4.57
N ALA A 392 -7.24 3.27 5.53
CA ALA A 392 -8.67 3.55 5.76
C ALA A 392 -8.99 5.01 6.07
N VAL A 393 -8.06 5.75 6.65
CA VAL A 393 -8.26 7.16 7.00
C VAL A 393 -7.58 8.14 6.05
N THR A 394 -6.96 7.65 4.97
CA THR A 394 -6.28 8.49 3.96
C THR A 394 -7.21 9.55 3.38
N CYS A 395 -8.46 9.20 3.09
CA CYS A 395 -9.44 10.15 2.60
C CYS A 395 -9.76 11.28 3.61
N LEU A 396 -9.53 11.07 4.91
CA LEU A 396 -9.68 12.09 5.94
C LEU A 396 -8.47 13.04 5.96
N PHE A 397 -7.25 12.56 5.65
CA PHE A 397 -6.09 13.45 5.48
C PHE A 397 -6.31 14.39 4.29
N VAL A 398 -6.84 13.89 3.16
CA VAL A 398 -7.25 14.74 2.03
C VAL A 398 -8.35 15.72 2.46
N LEU A 399 -9.36 15.28 3.22
CA LEU A 399 -10.41 16.15 3.74
C LEU A 399 -9.85 17.26 4.65
N VAL A 400 -8.90 16.93 5.52
CA VAL A 400 -8.21 17.88 6.39
C VAL A 400 -7.48 18.95 5.56
N SER A 401 -6.72 18.54 4.56
CA SER A 401 -6.02 19.44 3.63
C SER A 401 -6.99 20.39 2.92
N ILE A 402 -8.06 19.85 2.35
CA ILE A 402 -9.08 20.65 1.63
C ILE A 402 -9.82 21.59 2.56
N THR A 403 -10.18 21.15 3.76
CA THR A 403 -10.87 21.99 4.75
C THR A 403 -9.94 23.11 5.24
N GLY A 404 -8.66 22.79 5.45
CA GLY A 404 -7.65 23.79 5.81
C GLY A 404 -7.47 24.85 4.72
N LEU A 405 -7.34 24.44 3.46
CA LEU A 405 -7.29 25.38 2.31
C LEU A 405 -8.57 26.22 2.21
N GLN A 406 -9.73 25.62 2.49
CA GLN A 406 -11.00 26.34 2.51
C GLN A 406 -11.05 27.40 3.61
N GLN A 407 -10.55 27.11 4.80
CA GLN A 407 -10.46 28.09 5.89
C GLN A 407 -9.45 29.19 5.54
N LEU A 408 -8.29 28.80 5.01
CA LEU A 408 -7.28 29.74 4.57
C LEU A 408 -7.82 30.72 3.52
N SER A 409 -8.60 30.21 2.55
CA SER A 409 -9.19 31.03 1.47
C SER A 409 -10.14 32.13 1.96
N ARG A 410 -10.67 32.00 3.20
CA ARG A 410 -11.59 32.98 3.82
C ARG A 410 -10.88 34.14 4.50
N ILE A 411 -9.57 34.06 4.66
CA ILE A 411 -8.78 35.11 5.33
C ILE A 411 -8.75 36.35 4.44
N ALA A 412 -9.16 37.48 4.98
CA ALA A 412 -9.05 38.79 4.36
C ALA A 412 -8.27 39.72 5.28
N ILE A 413 -7.34 40.50 4.71
CA ILE A 413 -6.55 41.52 5.42
C ILE A 413 -6.84 42.86 4.77
N ARG A 414 -7.37 43.82 5.56
CA ARG A 414 -7.74 45.18 5.08
C ARG A 414 -8.59 45.12 3.80
N ALA A 415 -9.62 44.25 3.79
CA ALA A 415 -10.53 43.98 2.67
C ALA A 415 -9.88 43.33 1.42
N SER A 416 -8.58 43.05 1.44
CA SER A 416 -7.93 42.29 0.38
C SER A 416 -8.10 40.78 0.59
N PRO A 417 -8.45 39.98 -0.45
CA PRO A 417 -8.67 38.54 -0.34
C PRO A 417 -7.33 37.75 -0.33
N VAL A 418 -6.43 38.10 0.61
CA VAL A 418 -5.08 37.52 0.71
C VAL A 418 -5.14 35.99 0.83
N GLY A 419 -6.10 35.45 1.60
CA GLY A 419 -6.26 34.02 1.77
C GLY A 419 -6.57 33.28 0.45
N GLN A 420 -7.32 33.90 -0.47
CA GLN A 420 -7.55 33.31 -1.79
C GLN A 420 -6.27 33.25 -2.64
N GLN A 421 -5.40 34.26 -2.53
CA GLN A 421 -4.13 34.28 -3.23
C GLN A 421 -3.17 33.22 -2.68
N ILE A 422 -3.06 33.12 -1.34
CA ILE A 422 -2.26 32.06 -0.69
C ILE A 422 -2.77 30.68 -1.09
N THR A 423 -4.08 30.45 -1.07
CA THR A 423 -4.67 29.17 -1.48
C THR A 423 -4.35 28.84 -2.94
N LEU A 424 -4.42 29.82 -3.83
CA LEU A 424 -4.04 29.63 -5.24
C LEU A 424 -2.57 29.24 -5.36
N VAL A 425 -1.66 29.95 -4.67
CA VAL A 425 -0.23 29.64 -4.68
C VAL A 425 0.03 28.22 -4.16
N LEU A 426 -0.53 27.83 -3.02
CA LEU A 426 -0.35 26.49 -2.47
C LEU A 426 -0.87 25.41 -3.41
N THR A 427 -2.03 25.63 -4.05
CA THR A 427 -2.57 24.72 -5.06
C THR A 427 -1.61 24.57 -6.25
N VAL A 428 -1.08 25.67 -6.73
CA VAL A 428 -0.13 25.68 -7.86
C VAL A 428 1.17 24.99 -7.48
N LEU A 429 1.67 25.21 -6.26
CA LEU A 429 2.87 24.51 -5.77
C LEU A 429 2.68 23.00 -5.74
N CYS A 430 1.55 22.49 -5.25
CA CYS A 430 1.25 21.05 -5.27
C CYS A 430 1.23 20.50 -6.71
N LEU A 431 0.63 21.22 -7.66
CA LEU A 431 0.59 20.80 -9.06
C LEU A 431 1.96 20.86 -9.73
N ALA A 432 2.74 21.90 -9.44
CA ALA A 432 4.09 22.06 -9.97
C ALA A 432 5.05 20.99 -9.44
N GLU A 433 4.98 20.72 -8.14
CA GLU A 433 5.75 19.65 -7.48
C GLU A 433 5.45 18.29 -8.14
N PHE A 434 4.17 17.90 -8.20
CA PHE A 434 3.79 16.65 -8.87
C PHE A 434 4.24 16.61 -10.33
N THR A 435 3.98 17.68 -11.10
CA THR A 435 4.32 17.72 -12.52
C THR A 435 5.84 17.63 -12.72
N GLY A 436 6.61 18.32 -11.88
CA GLY A 436 8.06 18.26 -11.91
C GLY A 436 8.58 16.85 -11.67
N TRP A 437 8.15 16.21 -10.60
CA TRP A 437 8.51 14.81 -10.30
C TRP A 437 8.07 13.86 -11.40
N TYR A 438 6.84 14.00 -11.89
CA TYR A 438 6.32 13.16 -12.97
C TYR A 438 7.14 13.31 -14.26
N VAL A 439 7.50 14.55 -14.64
CA VAL A 439 8.33 14.82 -15.82
C VAL A 439 9.74 14.25 -15.64
N LEU A 440 10.33 14.38 -14.42
CA LEU A 440 11.64 13.78 -14.13
C LEU A 440 11.64 12.26 -14.36
N HIS A 441 10.55 11.57 -13.99
CA HIS A 441 10.42 10.14 -14.24
C HIS A 441 10.26 9.76 -15.72
N LEU A 442 9.93 10.70 -16.60
CA LEU A 442 9.95 10.48 -18.05
C LEU A 442 11.35 10.53 -18.66
N PHE A 443 12.30 11.20 -17.99
CA PHE A 443 13.65 11.46 -18.48
C PHE A 443 14.71 10.78 -17.62
N GLU A 444 14.80 9.46 -17.58
CA GLU A 444 15.86 8.78 -16.83
C GLU A 444 17.23 9.41 -17.05
N SER A 445 17.69 10.23 -16.11
CA SER A 445 19.04 10.77 -16.08
C SER A 445 19.67 10.52 -14.72
N PRO A 446 20.89 9.96 -14.64
CA PRO A 446 21.62 9.81 -13.39
C PRO A 446 21.76 11.12 -12.61
N SER A 447 21.76 12.26 -13.31
CA SER A 447 21.82 13.60 -12.69
C SER A 447 20.60 13.94 -11.83
N PHE A 448 19.50 13.22 -11.98
CA PHE A 448 18.27 13.42 -11.22
C PHE A 448 18.12 12.44 -10.03
N TYR A 449 18.91 11.37 -9.97
CA TYR A 449 18.83 10.36 -8.91
C TYR A 449 18.91 10.88 -7.48
N PRO A 450 19.74 11.88 -7.12
CA PRO A 450 19.78 12.40 -5.76
C PRO A 450 18.47 13.04 -5.31
N ILE A 451 17.61 13.45 -6.25
CA ILE A 451 16.33 14.12 -5.99
C ILE A 451 15.18 13.13 -5.95
N LEU A 452 15.32 11.96 -6.62
CA LEU A 452 14.31 10.90 -6.67
C LEU A 452 14.13 10.16 -5.34
N GLN A 453 14.90 10.48 -4.32
CA GLN A 453 14.75 9.96 -2.96
C GLN A 453 13.84 10.84 -2.08
N TYR A 454 12.77 11.36 -2.63
CA TYR A 454 11.75 11.99 -1.81
C TYR A 454 10.95 10.87 -1.11
N GLU A 455 11.36 10.54 0.10
CA GLU A 455 11.04 9.31 0.84
C GLU A 455 9.57 9.12 1.23
N THR A 456 8.65 9.98 0.81
CA THR A 456 7.32 9.96 1.40
C THR A 456 6.25 9.37 0.50
N TRP A 457 6.18 9.76 -0.75
CA TRP A 457 5.11 9.33 -1.65
C TRP A 457 5.59 8.92 -3.05
N ASP A 458 6.79 9.33 -3.47
CA ASP A 458 7.36 8.95 -4.76
C ASP A 458 8.20 7.67 -4.63
N VAL A 459 7.62 6.53 -5.00
CA VAL A 459 8.25 5.21 -4.94
C VAL A 459 8.01 4.44 -6.24
N VAL A 460 8.17 5.09 -7.39
CA VAL A 460 7.99 4.44 -8.70
C VAL A 460 9.00 3.32 -8.92
N ASN A 461 10.23 3.51 -8.44
CA ASN A 461 11.32 2.54 -8.52
C ASN A 461 11.59 1.95 -7.14
N HIS A 462 10.61 1.27 -6.58
CA HIS A 462 10.82 0.57 -5.32
C HIS A 462 11.89 -0.52 -5.51
N GLN A 463 13.00 -0.39 -4.80
CA GLN A 463 14.15 -1.29 -4.83
C GLN A 463 14.80 -1.43 -6.23
N ASN A 464 15.64 -2.42 -6.46
CA ASN A 464 16.27 -2.63 -7.76
C ASN A 464 15.68 -3.87 -8.48
N PRO A 465 14.52 -3.77 -9.15
CA PRO A 465 13.87 -4.92 -9.77
C PRO A 465 14.67 -5.49 -10.95
N GLN A 466 15.65 -4.75 -11.49
CA GLN A 466 16.45 -5.18 -12.65
C GLN A 466 17.19 -6.48 -12.40
N ARG A 467 17.68 -6.72 -11.20
CA ARG A 467 18.36 -7.99 -10.84
C ARG A 467 17.42 -9.18 -11.00
N ARG A 468 16.15 -9.05 -10.56
CA ARG A 468 15.14 -10.11 -10.68
C ARG A 468 14.65 -10.29 -12.11
N ILE A 469 14.47 -9.19 -12.84
CA ILE A 469 14.07 -9.20 -14.24
C ILE A 469 15.13 -9.95 -15.07
N GLN A 470 16.41 -9.70 -14.85
CA GLN A 470 17.51 -10.38 -15.53
C GLN A 470 17.51 -11.89 -15.25
N VAL A 471 17.36 -12.29 -13.98
CA VAL A 471 17.25 -13.72 -13.63
C VAL A 471 16.03 -14.36 -14.27
N ALA A 472 14.86 -13.71 -14.20
CA ALA A 472 13.64 -14.21 -14.84
C ALA A 472 13.80 -14.39 -16.34
N GLN A 473 14.44 -13.44 -17.03
CA GLN A 473 14.72 -13.52 -18.47
C GLN A 473 15.69 -14.66 -18.80
N GLN A 474 16.76 -14.85 -18.01
CA GLN A 474 17.71 -15.95 -18.20
C GLN A 474 17.01 -17.30 -18.02
N LEU A 475 16.21 -17.47 -16.95
CA LEU A 475 15.45 -18.71 -16.72
C LEU A 475 14.38 -18.94 -17.79
N ALA A 476 13.74 -17.87 -18.30
CA ALA A 476 12.78 -17.98 -19.39
C ALA A 476 13.41 -18.51 -20.68
N GLY A 477 14.67 -18.18 -20.95
CA GLY A 477 15.44 -18.67 -22.11
C GLY A 477 15.83 -20.15 -22.04
N ILE A 478 15.78 -20.77 -20.86
CA ILE A 478 16.13 -22.20 -20.69
C ILE A 478 14.88 -23.05 -20.96
N LYS A 479 14.98 -24.01 -21.87
CA LYS A 479 13.88 -24.91 -22.22
C LYS A 479 13.67 -26.00 -21.17
N GLY A 480 12.42 -26.41 -21.00
CA GLY A 480 12.00 -27.49 -20.09
C GLY A 480 11.61 -27.01 -18.70
N ALA A 481 11.31 -27.96 -17.85
CA ALA A 481 11.02 -27.72 -16.43
C ALA A 481 12.34 -27.57 -15.64
N LEU A 482 12.38 -26.61 -14.72
CA LEU A 482 13.57 -26.25 -13.96
C LEU A 482 13.35 -26.48 -12.46
N LEU A 483 14.41 -26.92 -11.79
CA LEU A 483 14.57 -26.87 -10.34
C LEU A 483 15.74 -25.93 -10.05
N VAL A 484 15.50 -24.84 -9.36
CA VAL A 484 16.51 -23.79 -9.09
C VAL A 484 16.75 -23.73 -7.58
N PHE A 485 17.87 -24.28 -7.15
CA PHE A 485 18.34 -24.09 -5.78
C PHE A 485 18.85 -22.67 -5.59
N VAL A 486 18.41 -22.03 -4.52
CA VAL A 486 18.82 -20.68 -4.14
C VAL A 486 19.78 -20.77 -2.95
N ARG A 487 21.01 -20.32 -3.17
CA ARG A 487 22.07 -20.28 -2.16
C ARG A 487 22.25 -18.87 -1.67
N TYR A 488 21.77 -18.60 -0.45
CA TYR A 488 21.97 -17.32 0.20
C TYR A 488 23.36 -17.21 0.84
N SER A 489 23.98 -16.04 0.72
CA SER A 489 25.20 -15.73 1.46
C SER A 489 24.88 -15.45 2.94
N PRO A 490 25.87 -15.55 3.85
CA PRO A 490 25.70 -15.17 5.25
C PRO A 490 25.30 -13.69 5.46
N THR A 491 25.53 -12.83 4.46
CA THR A 491 25.22 -11.41 4.48
C THR A 491 23.97 -11.07 3.67
N HIS A 492 23.19 -12.08 3.29
CA HIS A 492 21.96 -11.89 2.53
C HIS A 492 20.98 -10.96 3.26
N ILE A 493 20.39 -10.00 2.52
CA ILE A 493 19.34 -9.15 3.03
C ILE A 493 18.05 -9.98 3.08
N TYR A 494 17.69 -10.46 4.27
CA TYR A 494 16.58 -11.40 4.47
C TYR A 494 15.23 -10.93 3.93
N GLN A 495 15.03 -9.61 3.72
CA GLN A 495 13.82 -9.08 3.12
C GLN A 495 13.69 -9.39 1.62
N ASN A 496 14.82 -9.67 0.94
CA ASN A 496 14.86 -9.94 -0.50
C ASN A 496 14.64 -11.44 -0.76
N GLU A 497 13.41 -11.91 -0.66
CA GLU A 497 13.09 -13.33 -0.86
C GLU A 497 13.23 -13.78 -2.31
N TRP A 498 13.93 -14.89 -2.56
CA TRP A 498 14.09 -15.51 -3.87
C TRP A 498 13.44 -16.88 -3.98
N VAL A 499 13.14 -17.53 -2.86
CA VAL A 499 12.40 -18.80 -2.83
C VAL A 499 10.92 -18.49 -2.73
N TRP A 500 10.25 -18.44 -3.87
CA TRP A 500 8.80 -18.33 -3.93
C TRP A 500 8.26 -19.18 -5.10
N ASN A 501 7.10 -19.76 -4.93
CA ASN A 501 6.51 -20.67 -5.90
C ASN A 501 5.02 -20.39 -6.12
N GLU A 502 4.50 -20.91 -7.20
CA GLU A 502 3.06 -20.89 -7.50
C GLU A 502 2.28 -21.78 -6.53
N ALA A 503 0.95 -21.66 -6.54
CA ALA A 503 0.04 -22.43 -5.68
C ALA A 503 0.14 -23.95 -5.92
N ASP A 504 0.53 -24.38 -7.10
CA ASP A 504 0.85 -25.76 -7.46
C ASP A 504 2.34 -25.87 -7.78
N ILE A 505 3.14 -26.19 -6.76
CA ILE A 505 4.60 -26.24 -6.89
C ILE A 505 5.01 -27.29 -7.94
N ASP A 506 4.36 -28.46 -7.93
CA ASP A 506 4.73 -29.57 -8.82
C ASP A 506 4.43 -29.29 -10.27
N ALA A 507 3.36 -28.54 -10.57
CA ALA A 507 2.97 -28.15 -11.92
C ALA A 507 3.76 -26.94 -12.45
N ALA A 508 4.42 -26.17 -11.58
CA ALA A 508 5.16 -24.97 -11.98
C ALA A 508 6.32 -25.32 -12.93
N ARG A 509 6.53 -24.51 -13.97
CA ARG A 509 7.67 -24.71 -14.88
C ARG A 509 9.01 -24.50 -14.20
N ILE A 510 9.08 -23.55 -13.28
CA ILE A 510 10.28 -23.24 -12.50
C ILE A 510 9.91 -23.42 -11.03
N VAL A 511 10.64 -24.27 -10.35
CA VAL A 511 10.54 -24.47 -8.90
C VAL A 511 11.78 -23.89 -8.26
N PHE A 512 11.58 -22.94 -7.37
CA PHE A 512 12.66 -22.37 -6.54
C PHE A 512 12.69 -23.09 -5.20
N ALA A 513 13.86 -23.53 -4.80
CA ALA A 513 14.08 -24.27 -3.56
C ALA A 513 15.31 -23.71 -2.82
N ARG A 514 15.30 -23.79 -1.51
CA ARG A 514 16.50 -23.47 -0.70
C ARG A 514 17.58 -24.52 -0.94
N ASP A 515 18.83 -24.08 -1.07
CA ASP A 515 20.00 -24.96 -1.00
C ASP A 515 20.19 -25.36 0.47
N LEU A 516 19.91 -26.62 0.78
CA LEU A 516 20.08 -27.22 2.12
C LEU A 516 21.34 -28.09 2.23
N GLY A 517 22.14 -28.11 1.16
CA GLY A 517 23.35 -28.90 1.04
C GLY A 517 23.15 -30.19 0.26
N PRO A 518 24.24 -30.79 -0.25
CA PRO A 518 24.19 -31.84 -1.27
C PRO A 518 23.37 -33.08 -0.86
N GLU A 519 23.43 -33.48 0.39
CA GLU A 519 22.71 -34.67 0.87
C GLU A 519 21.20 -34.46 0.90
N GLU A 520 20.76 -33.31 1.39
CA GLU A 520 19.33 -32.96 1.43
C GLU A 520 18.82 -32.65 0.02
N ASP A 521 19.56 -31.83 -0.74
CA ASP A 521 19.17 -31.43 -2.10
C ASP A 521 18.95 -32.63 -3.02
N GLN A 522 19.72 -33.73 -2.81
CA GLN A 522 19.53 -34.98 -3.58
C GLN A 522 18.15 -35.59 -3.39
N LYS A 523 17.48 -35.36 -2.23
CA LYS A 523 16.11 -35.83 -2.00
C LYS A 523 15.13 -35.10 -2.92
N LEU A 524 15.27 -33.78 -3.07
CA LEU A 524 14.42 -32.99 -3.94
C LEU A 524 14.74 -33.21 -5.42
N ILE A 525 16.01 -33.42 -5.77
CA ILE A 525 16.43 -33.81 -7.14
C ILE A 525 15.80 -35.14 -7.50
N SER A 526 15.80 -36.11 -6.58
CA SER A 526 15.18 -37.44 -6.81
C SER A 526 13.66 -37.36 -6.91
N TYR A 527 13.02 -36.41 -6.22
CA TYR A 527 11.58 -36.15 -6.34
C TYR A 527 11.21 -35.57 -7.72
N TYR A 528 12.11 -34.73 -8.31
CA TYR A 528 11.92 -34.11 -9.62
C TYR A 528 12.93 -34.61 -10.68
N PRO A 529 12.92 -35.90 -11.05
CA PRO A 529 13.97 -36.50 -11.86
C PRO A 529 14.06 -35.97 -13.30
N THR A 530 13.02 -35.29 -13.79
CA THR A 530 12.94 -34.76 -15.16
C THR A 530 13.28 -33.29 -15.27
N ARG A 531 13.48 -32.59 -14.14
CA ARG A 531 13.79 -31.17 -14.13
C ARG A 531 15.29 -30.93 -14.31
N LYS A 532 15.63 -29.90 -15.06
CA LYS A 532 17.01 -29.43 -15.15
C LYS A 532 17.35 -28.69 -13.85
N VAL A 533 18.41 -29.14 -13.17
CA VAL A 533 18.82 -28.59 -11.87
C VAL A 533 19.83 -27.48 -12.05
N LEU A 534 19.54 -26.33 -11.47
CA LEU A 534 20.34 -25.11 -11.52
C LEU A 534 20.59 -24.60 -10.10
N LEU A 535 21.66 -23.82 -9.95
CA LEU A 535 22.00 -23.10 -8.76
C LEU A 535 21.93 -21.60 -9.03
N LEU A 536 21.19 -20.86 -8.22
CA LEU A 536 21.10 -19.40 -8.23
C LEU A 536 21.84 -18.85 -7.00
N ASP A 537 22.84 -18.00 -7.23
CA ASP A 537 23.47 -17.15 -6.24
C ASP A 537 22.92 -15.72 -6.39
N PRO A 538 21.94 -15.32 -5.56
CA PRO A 538 21.29 -14.02 -5.69
C PRO A 538 22.14 -12.88 -5.12
N ASP A 539 23.13 -13.17 -4.29
CA ASP A 539 23.90 -12.19 -3.54
C ASP A 539 25.19 -11.75 -4.26
N ALA A 540 25.56 -12.44 -5.34
CA ALA A 540 26.63 -11.98 -6.21
C ALA A 540 26.33 -10.55 -6.73
N PHE A 541 27.36 -9.79 -7.10
CA PHE A 541 27.21 -8.42 -7.63
C PHE A 541 26.21 -8.36 -8.80
N VAL A 542 26.27 -9.35 -9.67
CA VAL A 542 25.20 -9.69 -10.63
C VAL A 542 24.74 -11.10 -10.27
N PRO A 543 23.44 -11.37 -10.03
CA PRO A 543 22.95 -12.70 -9.70
C PRO A 543 23.43 -13.74 -10.73
N GLN A 544 23.94 -14.85 -10.24
CA GLN A 544 24.56 -15.88 -11.09
C GLN A 544 23.72 -17.15 -11.11
N ILE A 545 23.45 -17.64 -12.33
CA ILE A 545 22.83 -18.94 -12.55
C ILE A 545 23.91 -19.87 -13.12
N SER A 546 24.13 -21.00 -12.48
CA SER A 546 25.09 -22.04 -12.90
C SER A 546 24.42 -23.42 -12.90
N SER A 547 25.07 -24.41 -13.52
CA SER A 547 24.66 -25.81 -13.36
C SER A 547 24.93 -26.25 -11.92
N TYR A 548 23.99 -26.97 -11.29
CA TYR A 548 24.16 -27.44 -9.91
C TYR A 548 25.40 -28.34 -9.71
N ASN A 549 25.77 -29.11 -10.72
CA ASN A 549 26.89 -30.07 -10.66
C ASN A 549 28.28 -29.46 -10.93
N GLU A 550 28.39 -28.17 -11.26
CA GLU A 550 29.67 -27.51 -11.57
C GLU A 550 30.34 -26.85 -10.37
N LYS A 551 29.82 -26.98 -9.19
CA LYS A 551 30.36 -26.51 -7.90
C LYS A 551 30.27 -27.63 -6.87
#